data_4d9b631adbbd87f377d7195a6189cde7
#
_entry.id   4d9b631adbbd87f377d7195a6189cde7
#
_cell.length_a   1.000
_cell.length_b   1.000
_cell.length_c   1.000
_cell.angle_alpha   90.00
_cell.angle_beta   90.00
_cell.angle_gamma   90.00
#
_symmetry.space_group_name_H-M   'P 1'
#
loop_
_entity.id
_entity.type
_entity.pdbx_description
1 polymer ?
#
loop_
_entity_poly.entity_id
_entity_poly.type
_entity_poly.pdbx_seq_one_letter_code
_entity_poly.pdbx_strand_id
1 'polypeptide(L)'
;MDRKSTRKKATPKSASLDLLQTGVPGLDEVLGGGLPALSFNLIAGSPGAGKTTLAMQIIFAQATAARPALFCTLMGETSLKILRYQQQFEFFDAGRVGTHVHLLNLNEEGLEGDLDGVLTRIIAEVTRVRPSFVVVDSFRSILQKTANVPALMIEQFVQRLALHLATWEVTSYLIVDYRDKELRNPLFTVADGIIWLSQAVDRNSVVRKLQVVKLRGVGPMPGLHTMRITSQGVQVFPRIPANPPNQRGASERRLSTGIPVLDEMMSGGILAGDSLVLAGPTGCGKTSFAIQFASSGLREGESVVIAVFEEKPDIYLARARTFGVDFHEAVRKGKLRILYLRPLDLSVDETLAEIRLAVEDMKATRVVIDSISGFEMALAPTFREDFRESLYRLIGALSALGVTTYSTVEVLDSRDALQITGYQISFLTDDIIIQRYVEVEGELRKALAVVKMRGSKHSQEFRTYDITATGILMRETLRDFDGITTGVPTRQPRVPLQYPAITEQEALVLEFIVRLGSLPLAELKERTGLQPDALETALKRLLQLDYVSRDGSRYRAVAHSRDLR
;
A
#
# COMPACT_ATOMS: atom_id res chain seq x y z
N MET A 1 21.49 67.00 7.44
CA MET A 1 21.27 65.70 8.06
C MET A 1 19.84 65.28 7.81
N ASP A 2 19.58 64.64 6.64
CA ASP A 2 18.26 64.21 6.21
C ASP A 2 18.11 62.72 6.42
N ARG A 3 17.18 62.33 7.30
CA ARG A 3 16.77 60.96 7.51
C ARG A 3 15.70 60.59 6.50
N LYS A 4 16.10 59.87 5.41
CA LYS A 4 15.14 59.21 4.48
C LYS A 4 14.46 58.07 5.21
N SER A 5 13.18 58.25 5.54
CA SER A 5 12.26 57.22 5.94
C SER A 5 11.95 56.27 4.77
N THR A 6 12.46 55.05 4.78
CA THR A 6 12.10 53.99 3.84
C THR A 6 10.77 53.38 4.26
N ARG A 7 9.67 53.84 3.62
CA ARG A 7 8.36 53.16 3.66
C ARG A 7 8.51 51.74 3.06
N LYS A 8 8.45 50.71 3.90
CA LYS A 8 8.24 49.33 3.46
C LYS A 8 6.90 49.27 2.71
N LYS A 9 6.94 49.00 1.41
CA LYS A 9 5.77 48.61 0.62
C LYS A 9 5.20 47.31 1.22
N ALA A 10 3.98 47.37 1.76
CA ALA A 10 3.24 46.20 2.13
C ALA A 10 2.98 45.36 0.83
N THR A 11 3.46 44.15 0.80
CA THR A 11 3.10 43.16 -0.24
C THR A 11 1.59 42.95 -0.17
N PRO A 12 0.86 43.05 -1.30
CA PRO A 12 -0.59 42.78 -1.27
C PRO A 12 -0.78 41.32 -0.83
N LYS A 13 -1.62 41.10 0.19
CA LYS A 13 -2.12 39.77 0.56
C LYS A 13 -2.73 39.18 -0.70
N SER A 14 -2.19 38.05 -1.20
CA SER A 14 -2.84 37.29 -2.26
C SER A 14 -4.28 37.00 -1.81
N ALA A 15 -5.27 37.40 -2.62
CA ALA A 15 -6.65 37.04 -2.38
C ALA A 15 -6.73 35.50 -2.43
N SER A 16 -6.92 34.85 -1.28
CA SER A 16 -7.14 33.41 -1.21
C SER A 16 -8.51 33.13 -1.82
N LEU A 17 -8.56 32.19 -2.78
CA LEU A 17 -9.83 31.66 -3.27
C LEU A 17 -10.60 31.00 -2.13
N ASP A 18 -11.89 31.30 -2.05
CA ASP A 18 -12.79 30.57 -1.15
C ASP A 18 -13.08 29.19 -1.74
N LEU A 19 -12.68 28.12 -1.04
CA LEU A 19 -12.85 26.74 -1.46
C LEU A 19 -14.00 26.09 -0.70
N LEU A 20 -14.94 25.55 -1.43
CA LEU A 20 -16.10 24.82 -0.91
C LEU A 20 -15.77 23.35 -0.76
N GLN A 21 -15.94 22.82 0.45
CA GLN A 21 -15.82 21.39 0.71
C GLN A 21 -16.97 20.65 0.03
N THR A 22 -16.65 19.59 -0.71
CA THR A 22 -17.65 18.81 -1.47
C THR A 22 -18.48 17.88 -0.58
N GLY A 23 -17.97 17.52 0.60
CA GLY A 23 -18.57 16.50 1.46
C GLY A 23 -18.50 15.08 0.87
N VAL A 24 -17.75 14.90 -0.21
CA VAL A 24 -17.50 13.59 -0.83
C VAL A 24 -16.15 13.08 -0.33
N PRO A 25 -16.10 11.95 0.40
CA PRO A 25 -14.84 11.42 0.93
C PRO A 25 -13.75 11.29 -0.13
N GLY A 26 -12.56 11.86 0.12
CA GLY A 26 -11.39 11.83 -0.77
C GLY A 26 -11.44 12.80 -1.95
N LEU A 27 -12.59 13.38 -2.31
CA LEU A 27 -12.70 14.29 -3.45
C LEU A 27 -12.00 15.64 -3.20
N ASP A 28 -12.13 16.18 -2.01
CA ASP A 28 -11.50 17.48 -1.67
C ASP A 28 -9.97 17.40 -1.72
N GLU A 29 -9.39 16.26 -1.35
CA GLU A 29 -7.96 15.99 -1.51
C GLU A 29 -7.55 16.01 -3.00
N VAL A 30 -8.33 15.35 -3.86
CA VAL A 30 -8.11 15.33 -5.32
C VAL A 30 -8.23 16.72 -5.94
N LEU A 31 -9.15 17.53 -5.44
CA LEU A 31 -9.38 18.90 -5.89
C LEU A 31 -8.32 19.89 -5.38
N GLY A 32 -7.45 19.49 -4.45
CA GLY A 32 -6.46 20.38 -3.84
C GLY A 32 -7.06 21.29 -2.75
N GLY A 33 -8.11 20.82 -2.07
CA GLY A 33 -8.75 21.48 -0.94
C GLY A 33 -10.23 21.78 -1.12
N GLY A 34 -10.83 21.52 -2.28
CA GLY A 34 -12.25 21.75 -2.57
C GLY A 34 -12.49 22.45 -3.90
N LEU A 35 -13.73 22.79 -4.16
CA LEU A 35 -14.15 23.52 -5.37
C LEU A 35 -14.14 25.03 -5.14
N PRO A 36 -13.64 25.86 -6.08
CA PRO A 36 -13.74 27.30 -5.98
C PRO A 36 -15.21 27.75 -5.86
N ALA A 37 -15.50 28.62 -4.92
CA ALA A 37 -16.82 29.26 -4.82
C ALA A 37 -17.10 30.08 -6.08
N LEU A 38 -18.36 30.21 -6.42
CA LEU A 38 -18.86 31.00 -7.55
C LEU A 38 -18.32 30.53 -8.92
N SER A 39 -17.95 29.26 -9.03
CA SER A 39 -17.41 28.66 -10.24
C SER A 39 -18.46 27.90 -11.04
N PHE A 40 -18.27 27.85 -12.35
CA PHE A 40 -19.05 27.04 -13.28
C PHE A 40 -18.33 25.72 -13.56
N ASN A 41 -18.89 24.62 -13.08
CA ASN A 41 -18.27 23.30 -13.12
C ASN A 41 -19.03 22.32 -14.02
N LEU A 42 -18.30 21.53 -14.79
CA LEU A 42 -18.85 20.40 -15.54
C LEU A 42 -18.59 19.09 -14.82
N ILE A 43 -19.61 18.27 -14.68
CA ILE A 43 -19.50 16.86 -14.30
C ILE A 43 -19.82 16.04 -15.55
N ALA A 44 -18.77 15.60 -16.23
CA ALA A 44 -18.85 14.93 -17.54
C ALA A 44 -18.51 13.44 -17.41
N GLY A 45 -19.00 12.63 -18.35
CA GLY A 45 -18.62 11.23 -18.43
C GLY A 45 -19.71 10.31 -19.01
N SER A 46 -19.41 9.00 -19.06
CA SER A 46 -20.33 7.99 -19.62
C SER A 46 -21.61 7.82 -18.79
N PRO A 47 -22.72 7.39 -19.42
CA PRO A 47 -23.93 7.00 -18.69
C PRO A 47 -23.62 5.92 -17.64
N GLY A 48 -24.24 6.02 -16.45
CA GLY A 48 -24.01 5.07 -15.35
C GLY A 48 -22.71 5.29 -14.56
N ALA A 49 -21.88 6.28 -14.90
CA ALA A 49 -20.65 6.57 -14.17
C ALA A 49 -20.86 7.22 -12.79
N GLY A 50 -22.09 7.65 -12.45
CA GLY A 50 -22.44 8.20 -11.14
C GLY A 50 -22.48 9.73 -11.06
N LYS A 51 -22.60 10.42 -12.19
CA LYS A 51 -22.61 11.89 -12.26
C LYS A 51 -23.71 12.55 -11.42
N THR A 52 -24.95 12.10 -11.58
CA THR A 52 -26.12 12.58 -10.82
C THR A 52 -25.95 12.33 -9.32
N THR A 53 -25.47 11.13 -8.95
CA THR A 53 -25.21 10.77 -7.55
C THR A 53 -24.15 11.70 -6.93
N LEU A 54 -23.05 11.94 -7.66
CA LEU A 54 -21.99 12.85 -7.22
C LEU A 54 -22.51 14.26 -7.00
N ALA A 55 -23.24 14.82 -7.99
CA ALA A 55 -23.80 16.17 -7.87
C ALA A 55 -24.79 16.30 -6.70
N MET A 56 -25.67 15.30 -6.53
CA MET A 56 -26.62 15.25 -5.41
C MET A 56 -25.90 15.21 -4.07
N GLN A 57 -24.91 14.34 -3.92
CA GLN A 57 -24.13 14.25 -2.68
C GLN A 57 -23.47 15.59 -2.34
N ILE A 58 -22.86 16.27 -3.33
CA ILE A 58 -22.24 17.58 -3.15
C ILE A 58 -23.26 18.61 -2.64
N ILE A 59 -24.41 18.74 -3.31
CA ILE A 59 -25.41 19.75 -2.90
C ILE A 59 -26.07 19.42 -1.58
N PHE A 60 -26.30 18.13 -1.25
CA PHE A 60 -26.82 17.74 0.05
C PHE A 60 -25.81 18.02 1.19
N ALA A 61 -24.51 17.93 0.91
CA ALA A 61 -23.49 18.31 1.89
C ALA A 61 -23.41 19.83 2.09
N GLN A 62 -23.52 20.63 1.03
CA GLN A 62 -23.27 22.06 1.04
C GLN A 62 -24.52 22.93 1.33
N ALA A 63 -25.71 22.50 0.89
CA ALA A 63 -26.92 23.29 0.99
C ALA A 63 -27.39 23.44 2.44
N THR A 64 -27.85 24.63 2.78
CA THR A 64 -28.50 24.96 4.05
C THR A 64 -29.76 25.80 3.77
N ALA A 65 -30.60 26.05 4.77
CA ALA A 65 -31.76 26.93 4.59
C ALA A 65 -31.35 28.36 4.18
N ALA A 66 -30.18 28.84 4.65
CA ALA A 66 -29.62 30.15 4.29
C ALA A 66 -28.87 30.16 2.95
N ARG A 67 -28.41 28.97 2.48
CA ARG A 67 -27.69 28.79 1.23
C ARG A 67 -28.33 27.62 0.47
N PRO A 68 -29.53 27.77 -0.08
CA PRO A 68 -30.27 26.69 -0.72
C PRO A 68 -29.62 26.28 -2.05
N ALA A 69 -29.91 25.06 -2.47
CA ALA A 69 -29.55 24.54 -3.78
C ALA A 69 -30.79 24.40 -4.67
N LEU A 70 -30.60 24.62 -5.98
CA LEU A 70 -31.60 24.36 -7.01
C LEU A 70 -31.11 23.25 -7.92
N PHE A 71 -31.86 22.16 -8.02
CA PHE A 71 -31.57 21.04 -8.92
C PHE A 71 -32.58 21.01 -10.06
N CYS A 72 -32.13 21.31 -11.26
CA CYS A 72 -32.93 21.34 -12.47
C CYS A 72 -32.80 20.03 -13.24
N THR A 73 -33.92 19.38 -13.54
CA THR A 73 -33.95 18.17 -14.39
C THR A 73 -34.52 18.50 -15.76
N LEU A 74 -33.82 18.06 -16.79
CA LEU A 74 -34.15 18.36 -18.18
C LEU A 74 -34.82 17.19 -18.93
N MET A 75 -34.98 16.01 -18.33
CA MET A 75 -35.52 14.86 -19.04
C MET A 75 -36.16 13.78 -18.20
N GLY A 76 -37.34 13.32 -18.73
CA GLY A 76 -37.95 11.97 -18.60
C GLY A 76 -38.03 11.32 -17.22
N GLU A 77 -37.23 11.77 -16.30
CA GLU A 77 -37.28 11.35 -14.91
C GLU A 77 -38.03 12.40 -14.12
N THR A 78 -39.20 12.05 -13.63
CA THR A 78 -39.94 12.89 -12.72
C THR A 78 -39.11 13.12 -11.45
N SER A 79 -39.23 14.29 -10.84
CA SER A 79 -38.56 14.58 -9.56
C SER A 79 -38.80 13.49 -8.52
N LEU A 80 -39.97 12.86 -8.51
CA LEU A 80 -40.30 11.72 -7.65
C LEU A 80 -39.43 10.49 -7.92
N LYS A 81 -39.11 10.20 -9.18
CA LYS A 81 -38.26 9.06 -9.53
C LYS A 81 -36.80 9.28 -9.08
N ILE A 82 -36.28 10.50 -9.29
CA ILE A 82 -34.93 10.86 -8.80
C ILE A 82 -34.90 10.74 -7.28
N LEU A 83 -35.85 11.31 -6.56
CA LEU A 83 -35.92 11.21 -5.09
C LEU A 83 -35.94 9.74 -4.64
N ARG A 84 -36.77 8.89 -5.29
CA ARG A 84 -36.86 7.46 -4.95
C ARG A 84 -35.53 6.74 -5.06
N TYR A 85 -34.70 7.06 -6.04
CA TYR A 85 -33.37 6.45 -6.18
C TYR A 85 -32.36 7.04 -5.19
N GLN A 86 -32.41 8.34 -4.94
CA GLN A 86 -31.47 8.99 -4.03
C GLN A 86 -31.72 8.63 -2.56
N GLN A 87 -32.96 8.28 -2.18
CA GLN A 87 -33.31 7.78 -0.84
C GLN A 87 -32.56 6.50 -0.42
N GLN A 88 -31.92 5.81 -1.35
CA GLN A 88 -31.10 4.64 -1.04
C GLN A 88 -29.71 5.00 -0.46
N PHE A 89 -29.34 6.27 -0.53
CA PHE A 89 -28.03 6.76 -0.04
C PHE A 89 -28.15 7.44 1.31
N GLU A 90 -27.19 7.19 2.19
CA GLU A 90 -27.14 7.74 3.55
C GLU A 90 -26.99 9.27 3.57
N PHE A 91 -26.40 9.88 2.52
CA PHE A 91 -26.29 11.34 2.43
C PHE A 91 -27.62 12.04 2.17
N PHE A 92 -28.65 11.31 1.74
CA PHE A 92 -29.93 11.88 1.35
C PHE A 92 -30.84 12.05 2.56
N ASP A 93 -31.34 13.26 2.74
CA ASP A 93 -32.32 13.62 3.78
C ASP A 93 -33.58 14.20 3.13
N ALA A 94 -34.67 13.45 3.16
CA ALA A 94 -35.96 13.85 2.58
C ALA A 94 -36.52 15.11 3.23
N GLY A 95 -36.23 15.37 4.51
CA GLY A 95 -36.69 16.57 5.23
C GLY A 95 -36.06 17.87 4.73
N ARG A 96 -34.96 17.77 3.98
CA ARG A 96 -34.26 18.92 3.39
C ARG A 96 -34.78 19.30 2.00
N VAL A 97 -35.58 18.42 1.37
CA VAL A 97 -36.18 18.70 0.06
C VAL A 97 -37.28 19.78 0.21
N GLY A 98 -37.25 20.78 -0.65
CA GLY A 98 -38.13 21.93 -0.61
C GLY A 98 -37.73 23.06 0.33
N THR A 99 -36.76 22.82 1.23
CA THR A 99 -36.22 23.81 2.16
C THR A 99 -34.75 24.15 1.91
N HIS A 100 -33.92 23.15 1.75
CA HIS A 100 -32.47 23.27 1.47
C HIS A 100 -32.16 22.95 0.02
N VAL A 101 -32.85 21.95 -0.55
CA VAL A 101 -32.66 21.50 -1.94
C VAL A 101 -34.03 21.61 -2.64
N HIS A 102 -34.13 22.52 -3.61
CA HIS A 102 -35.30 22.72 -4.44
C HIS A 102 -35.16 21.97 -5.75
N LEU A 103 -36.23 21.30 -6.20
CA LEU A 103 -36.24 20.55 -7.44
C LEU A 103 -37.10 21.27 -8.48
N LEU A 104 -36.53 21.49 -9.67
CA LEU A 104 -37.20 22.06 -10.82
C LEU A 104 -37.25 21.05 -11.95
N ASN A 105 -38.42 20.75 -12.45
CA ASN A 105 -38.63 19.91 -13.62
C ASN A 105 -38.83 20.78 -14.86
N LEU A 106 -37.98 20.63 -15.85
CA LEU A 106 -37.98 21.37 -17.12
C LEU A 106 -38.40 20.46 -18.29
N ASN A 107 -39.19 19.43 -18.04
CA ASN A 107 -39.53 18.44 -19.06
C ASN A 107 -40.36 19.01 -20.23
N GLU A 108 -41.24 19.97 -19.97
CA GLU A 108 -42.10 20.52 -21.04
C GLU A 108 -41.27 21.34 -22.01
N GLU A 109 -40.51 22.30 -21.51
CA GLU A 109 -39.65 23.20 -22.31
C GLU A 109 -38.53 22.40 -23.03
N GLY A 110 -37.93 21.41 -22.34
CA GLY A 110 -36.87 20.56 -22.88
C GLY A 110 -37.39 19.60 -23.96
N LEU A 111 -38.66 19.20 -23.93
CA LEU A 111 -39.28 18.31 -24.91
C LEU A 111 -39.52 19.03 -26.25
N GLU A 112 -39.81 20.31 -26.26
CA GLU A 112 -40.04 21.11 -27.46
C GLU A 112 -38.74 21.60 -28.12
N GLY A 113 -37.59 21.42 -27.47
CA GLY A 113 -36.29 21.89 -27.95
C GLY A 113 -36.12 23.43 -27.83
N ASP A 114 -36.97 24.07 -27.05
CA ASP A 114 -36.95 25.50 -26.79
C ASP A 114 -35.85 25.87 -25.76
N LEU A 115 -34.65 26.14 -26.25
CA LEU A 115 -33.51 26.54 -25.40
C LEU A 115 -33.75 27.89 -24.67
N ASP A 116 -34.44 28.80 -25.29
CA ASP A 116 -34.74 30.11 -24.69
C ASP A 116 -35.80 29.97 -23.58
N GLY A 117 -36.82 29.14 -23.77
CA GLY A 117 -37.80 28.78 -22.74
C GLY A 117 -37.15 28.11 -21.53
N VAL A 118 -36.27 27.15 -21.77
CA VAL A 118 -35.48 26.49 -20.71
C VAL A 118 -34.66 27.52 -19.91
N LEU A 119 -33.95 28.42 -20.59
CA LEU A 119 -33.16 29.45 -19.94
C LEU A 119 -34.01 30.39 -19.12
N THR A 120 -35.14 30.87 -19.69
CA THR A 120 -36.09 31.75 -19.03
C THR A 120 -36.66 31.14 -17.76
N ARG A 121 -36.99 29.84 -17.82
CA ARG A 121 -37.52 29.10 -16.67
C ARG A 121 -36.49 28.94 -15.55
N ILE A 122 -35.24 28.60 -15.90
CA ILE A 122 -34.13 28.54 -14.93
C ILE A 122 -33.95 29.93 -14.27
N ILE A 123 -33.89 31.00 -15.06
CA ILE A 123 -33.75 32.38 -14.57
C ILE A 123 -34.86 32.75 -13.57
N ALA A 124 -36.09 32.46 -13.91
CA ALA A 124 -37.26 32.74 -13.03
C ALA A 124 -37.13 32.00 -11.70
N GLU A 125 -36.74 30.74 -11.72
CA GLU A 125 -36.63 29.92 -10.52
C GLU A 125 -35.42 30.30 -9.65
N VAL A 126 -34.27 30.61 -10.26
CA VAL A 126 -33.10 31.15 -9.54
C VAL A 126 -33.44 32.47 -8.87
N THR A 127 -34.20 33.35 -9.53
CA THR A 127 -34.64 34.62 -8.95
C THR A 127 -35.58 34.39 -7.76
N ARG A 128 -36.47 33.39 -7.81
CA ARG A 128 -37.40 33.01 -6.77
C ARG A 128 -36.71 32.37 -5.56
N VAL A 129 -35.85 31.38 -5.79
CA VAL A 129 -35.20 30.58 -4.74
C VAL A 129 -33.96 31.28 -4.16
N ARG A 130 -33.28 32.09 -4.97
CA ARG A 130 -31.96 32.69 -4.66
C ARG A 130 -30.96 31.65 -4.16
N PRO A 131 -30.70 30.58 -4.95
CA PRO A 131 -29.85 29.50 -4.52
C PRO A 131 -28.37 29.92 -4.49
N SER A 132 -27.58 29.32 -3.60
CA SER A 132 -26.12 29.41 -3.64
C SER A 132 -25.50 28.33 -4.57
N PHE A 133 -26.26 27.28 -4.87
CA PHE A 133 -25.84 26.16 -5.71
C PHE A 133 -26.90 25.86 -6.75
N VAL A 134 -26.48 25.67 -8.00
CA VAL A 134 -27.35 25.26 -9.11
C VAL A 134 -26.81 24.04 -9.79
N VAL A 135 -27.63 23.00 -9.94
CA VAL A 135 -27.31 21.79 -10.74
C VAL A 135 -28.26 21.69 -11.90
N VAL A 136 -27.74 21.37 -13.08
CA VAL A 136 -28.54 21.12 -14.29
C VAL A 136 -28.23 19.70 -14.79
N ASP A 137 -29.20 18.79 -14.74
CA ASP A 137 -29.07 17.37 -15.11
C ASP A 137 -30.15 16.97 -16.16
N SER A 138 -29.82 16.45 -17.32
CA SER A 138 -28.56 16.41 -18.02
C SER A 138 -28.69 17.17 -19.35
N PHE A 139 -27.62 17.87 -19.71
CA PHE A 139 -27.60 18.70 -20.90
C PHE A 139 -27.67 17.89 -22.23
N ARG A 140 -27.26 16.63 -22.20
CA ARG A 140 -27.35 15.76 -23.40
C ARG A 140 -28.76 15.60 -23.94
N SER A 141 -29.72 15.65 -23.07
CA SER A 141 -31.12 15.51 -23.43
C SER A 141 -31.62 16.63 -24.35
N ILE A 142 -31.14 17.83 -24.10
CA ILE A 142 -31.33 18.95 -24.99
C ILE A 142 -30.65 18.68 -26.34
N LEU A 143 -29.37 18.26 -26.32
CA LEU A 143 -28.61 18.00 -27.53
C LEU A 143 -29.19 16.88 -28.42
N GLN A 144 -29.76 15.83 -27.84
CA GLN A 144 -30.33 14.72 -28.62
C GLN A 144 -31.65 15.05 -29.32
N LYS A 145 -32.47 15.92 -28.72
CA LYS A 145 -33.75 16.34 -29.30
C LYS A 145 -33.63 17.55 -30.23
N THR A 146 -32.58 18.28 -30.09
CA THR A 146 -32.21 19.40 -30.98
C THR A 146 -31.30 18.94 -32.13
N ALA A 147 -31.45 17.72 -32.63
CA ALA A 147 -30.71 17.22 -33.80
C ALA A 147 -30.74 18.20 -34.99
N ASN A 148 -31.73 19.07 -35.03
CA ASN A 148 -31.90 20.11 -36.03
C ASN A 148 -31.42 21.50 -35.55
N VAL A 149 -30.95 21.66 -34.30
CA VAL A 149 -30.45 22.94 -33.79
C VAL A 149 -28.97 23.07 -34.13
N PRO A 150 -28.56 24.13 -34.79
CA PRO A 150 -27.15 24.37 -35.10
C PRO A 150 -26.27 24.37 -33.85
N ALA A 151 -25.08 23.78 -33.94
CA ALA A 151 -24.13 23.72 -32.83
C ALA A 151 -23.84 25.13 -32.22
N LEU A 152 -23.89 26.17 -33.03
CA LEU A 152 -23.73 27.56 -32.62
C LEU A 152 -24.81 28.02 -31.64
N MET A 153 -26.06 27.58 -31.81
CA MET A 153 -27.16 27.98 -30.89
C MET A 153 -26.99 27.30 -29.52
N ILE A 154 -26.51 26.07 -29.52
CA ILE A 154 -26.18 25.35 -28.29
C ILE A 154 -25.04 26.05 -27.54
N GLU A 155 -24.02 26.46 -28.27
CA GLU A 155 -22.89 27.22 -27.71
C GLU A 155 -23.35 28.56 -27.10
N GLN A 156 -24.19 29.28 -27.82
CA GLN A 156 -24.77 30.56 -27.34
C GLN A 156 -25.64 30.33 -26.09
N PHE A 157 -26.47 29.28 -26.06
CA PHE A 157 -27.26 28.95 -24.86
C PHE A 157 -26.36 28.69 -23.65
N VAL A 158 -25.30 27.89 -23.81
CA VAL A 158 -24.39 27.58 -22.70
C VAL A 158 -23.63 28.83 -22.23
N GLN A 159 -23.17 29.64 -23.15
CA GLN A 159 -22.49 30.90 -22.80
C GLN A 159 -23.43 31.85 -22.04
N ARG A 160 -24.69 31.95 -22.48
CA ARG A 160 -25.70 32.76 -21.81
C ARG A 160 -26.03 32.21 -20.41
N LEU A 161 -26.24 30.88 -20.30
CA LEU A 161 -26.46 30.21 -19.01
C LEU A 161 -25.30 30.45 -18.05
N ALA A 162 -24.06 30.21 -18.50
CA ALA A 162 -22.87 30.41 -17.69
C ALA A 162 -22.71 31.88 -17.24
N LEU A 163 -22.99 32.85 -18.14
CA LEU A 163 -22.95 34.28 -17.82
C LEU A 163 -23.96 34.64 -16.76
N HIS A 164 -25.21 34.16 -16.88
CA HIS A 164 -26.25 34.40 -15.86
C HIS A 164 -25.86 33.79 -14.51
N LEU A 165 -25.39 32.52 -14.49
CA LEU A 165 -24.98 31.87 -13.27
C LEU A 165 -23.81 32.60 -12.59
N ALA A 166 -22.83 33.07 -13.36
CA ALA A 166 -21.72 33.87 -12.84
C ALA A 166 -22.18 35.23 -12.27
N THR A 167 -23.14 35.85 -12.94
CA THR A 167 -23.71 37.17 -12.49
C THR A 167 -24.48 37.02 -11.19
N TRP A 168 -25.07 35.91 -10.92
CA TRP A 168 -25.82 35.63 -9.69
C TRP A 168 -24.99 35.19 -8.51
N GLU A 169 -23.66 35.09 -8.67
CA GLU A 169 -22.76 34.64 -7.62
C GLU A 169 -23.14 33.26 -7.07
N VAL A 170 -23.41 32.30 -7.97
CA VAL A 170 -23.76 30.93 -7.63
C VAL A 170 -22.65 29.98 -8.04
N THR A 171 -22.43 28.91 -7.25
CA THR A 171 -21.61 27.79 -7.68
C THR A 171 -22.49 26.81 -8.44
N SER A 172 -22.13 26.49 -9.67
CA SER A 172 -22.97 25.72 -10.56
C SER A 172 -22.32 24.45 -11.09
N TYR A 173 -23.14 23.42 -11.30
CA TYR A 173 -22.75 22.12 -11.81
C TYR A 173 -23.62 21.77 -13.01
N LEU A 174 -23.02 21.59 -14.17
CA LEU A 174 -23.70 21.10 -15.36
C LEU A 174 -23.31 19.64 -15.61
N ILE A 175 -24.29 18.75 -15.62
CA ILE A 175 -24.09 17.33 -15.89
C ILE A 175 -24.19 17.07 -17.39
N VAL A 176 -23.13 16.42 -17.94
CA VAL A 176 -23.03 16.18 -19.37
C VAL A 176 -22.64 14.73 -19.64
N ASP A 177 -23.42 14.06 -20.48
CA ASP A 177 -23.13 12.70 -20.94
C ASP A 177 -22.21 12.73 -22.16
N TYR A 178 -20.98 12.24 -22.00
CA TYR A 178 -20.03 12.01 -23.07
C TYR A 178 -19.48 10.58 -23.02
N ARG A 179 -19.30 9.96 -24.20
CA ARG A 179 -18.65 8.65 -24.30
C ARG A 179 -17.15 8.76 -24.52
N ASP A 180 -16.70 9.79 -25.23
CA ASP A 180 -15.29 10.05 -25.56
C ASP A 180 -14.87 11.44 -25.08
N LYS A 181 -13.59 11.60 -24.78
CA LYS A 181 -12.98 12.90 -24.39
C LYS A 181 -12.84 13.81 -25.61
N GLU A 182 -13.91 14.13 -26.29
CA GLU A 182 -13.91 15.17 -27.33
C GLU A 182 -13.76 16.54 -26.69
N LEU A 183 -12.52 16.94 -26.40
CA LEU A 183 -12.15 18.21 -25.77
C LEU A 183 -12.46 19.45 -26.66
N ARG A 184 -12.98 19.26 -27.88
CA ARG A 184 -13.32 20.36 -28.81
C ARG A 184 -14.69 20.99 -28.59
N ASN A 185 -15.42 20.55 -27.56
CA ASN A 185 -16.74 21.13 -27.26
C ASN A 185 -16.58 22.48 -26.59
N PRO A 186 -17.30 23.53 -27.00
CA PRO A 186 -17.30 24.87 -26.42
C PRO A 186 -17.52 24.91 -24.91
N LEU A 187 -18.30 23.96 -24.36
CA LEU A 187 -18.55 23.79 -22.95
C LEU A 187 -17.27 23.68 -22.11
N PHE A 188 -16.27 22.95 -22.61
CA PHE A 188 -15.00 22.78 -21.91
C PHE A 188 -14.17 24.06 -21.85
N THR A 189 -14.39 24.98 -22.79
CA THR A 189 -13.70 26.27 -22.81
C THR A 189 -14.24 27.21 -21.74
N VAL A 190 -15.54 27.28 -21.60
CA VAL A 190 -16.24 28.19 -20.67
C VAL A 190 -16.12 27.75 -19.22
N ALA A 191 -16.13 26.44 -18.94
CA ALA A 191 -16.10 25.92 -17.59
C ALA A 191 -14.84 26.32 -16.81
N ASP A 192 -14.99 26.61 -15.52
CA ASP A 192 -13.90 26.83 -14.57
C ASP A 192 -13.34 25.51 -14.03
N GLY A 193 -14.22 24.53 -13.75
CA GLY A 193 -13.90 23.19 -13.32
C GLY A 193 -14.46 22.11 -14.26
N ILE A 194 -13.72 21.03 -14.47
CA ILE A 194 -14.17 19.86 -15.25
C ILE A 194 -13.78 18.61 -14.47
N ILE A 195 -14.79 17.91 -13.98
CA ILE A 195 -14.67 16.61 -13.33
C ILE A 195 -15.17 15.56 -14.32
N TRP A 196 -14.29 14.64 -14.70
CA TRP A 196 -14.60 13.57 -15.65
C TRP A 196 -14.78 12.25 -14.93
N LEU A 197 -15.93 11.61 -15.11
CA LEU A 197 -16.24 10.29 -14.59
C LEU A 197 -16.23 9.26 -15.73
N SER A 198 -15.52 8.18 -15.53
CA SER A 198 -15.47 7.05 -16.46
C SER A 198 -15.81 5.74 -15.77
N GLN A 199 -16.37 4.82 -16.56
CA GLN A 199 -16.65 3.47 -16.13
C GLN A 199 -16.09 2.53 -17.19
N ALA A 200 -15.24 1.60 -16.75
CA ALA A 200 -14.73 0.50 -17.57
C ALA A 200 -15.31 -0.81 -17.05
N VAL A 201 -15.71 -1.66 -17.97
CA VAL A 201 -16.15 -3.04 -17.69
C VAL A 201 -15.09 -3.96 -18.27
N ASP A 202 -14.43 -4.73 -17.42
CA ASP A 202 -13.46 -5.73 -17.82
C ASP A 202 -13.82 -7.07 -17.17
N ARG A 203 -14.11 -8.06 -18.03
CA ARG A 203 -14.63 -9.37 -17.62
C ARG A 203 -15.87 -9.21 -16.73
N ASN A 204 -15.78 -9.55 -15.44
CA ASN A 204 -16.88 -9.47 -14.48
C ASN A 204 -16.71 -8.30 -13.49
N SER A 205 -15.77 -7.39 -13.73
CA SER A 205 -15.49 -6.26 -12.83
C SER A 205 -15.88 -4.93 -13.47
N VAL A 206 -16.45 -4.04 -12.67
CA VAL A 206 -16.83 -2.67 -13.05
C VAL A 206 -15.97 -1.69 -12.26
N VAL A 207 -15.06 -1.04 -12.95
CA VAL A 207 -14.16 -0.04 -12.36
C VAL A 207 -14.62 1.36 -12.73
N ARG A 208 -14.84 2.22 -11.73
CA ARG A 208 -15.14 3.64 -11.95
C ARG A 208 -13.93 4.49 -11.59
N LYS A 209 -13.65 5.49 -12.43
CA LYS A 209 -12.57 6.43 -12.21
C LYS A 209 -13.04 7.86 -12.37
N LEU A 210 -12.41 8.75 -11.59
CA LEU A 210 -12.61 10.19 -11.62
C LEU A 210 -11.29 10.88 -12.02
N GLN A 211 -11.38 11.90 -12.85
CA GLN A 211 -10.26 12.76 -13.22
C GLN A 211 -10.70 14.21 -13.15
N VAL A 212 -9.90 15.06 -12.53
CA VAL A 212 -10.04 16.52 -12.65
C VAL A 212 -9.26 16.95 -13.89
N VAL A 213 -9.99 17.28 -14.94
CA VAL A 213 -9.39 17.68 -16.24
C VAL A 213 -8.96 19.15 -16.20
N LYS A 214 -9.73 19.99 -15.49
CA LYS A 214 -9.50 21.42 -15.37
C LYS A 214 -10.04 21.91 -14.02
N LEU A 215 -9.30 22.79 -13.37
CA LEU A 215 -9.79 23.54 -12.20
C LEU A 215 -9.00 24.86 -12.15
N ARG A 216 -9.68 25.98 -12.38
CA ARG A 216 -9.05 27.30 -12.40
C ARG A 216 -8.70 27.75 -11.00
N GLY A 217 -7.49 28.26 -10.81
CA GLY A 217 -7.02 28.84 -9.56
C GLY A 217 -6.59 27.85 -8.48
N VAL A 218 -6.73 26.54 -8.73
CA VAL A 218 -6.32 25.45 -7.81
C VAL A 218 -5.47 24.44 -8.57
N GLY A 219 -4.52 23.80 -7.89
CA GLY A 219 -3.72 22.70 -8.43
C GLY A 219 -4.28 21.35 -8.02
N PRO A 220 -5.18 20.73 -8.80
CA PRO A 220 -5.73 19.42 -8.47
C PRO A 220 -4.69 18.33 -8.63
N MET A 221 -4.89 17.21 -7.91
CA MET A 221 -4.05 16.02 -8.07
C MET A 221 -4.18 15.45 -9.49
N PRO A 222 -3.07 15.24 -10.20
CA PRO A 222 -3.10 14.74 -11.57
C PRO A 222 -3.42 13.24 -11.62
N GLY A 223 -4.06 12.81 -12.71
CA GLY A 223 -4.28 11.40 -13.03
C GLY A 223 -5.70 10.92 -12.85
N LEU A 224 -5.88 9.60 -12.92
CA LEU A 224 -7.15 8.91 -12.74
C LEU A 224 -7.24 8.37 -11.32
N HIS A 225 -8.25 8.79 -10.58
CA HIS A 225 -8.51 8.38 -9.21
C HIS A 225 -9.61 7.33 -9.20
N THR A 226 -9.47 6.29 -8.38
CA THR A 226 -10.53 5.27 -8.25
C THR A 226 -11.73 5.84 -7.51
N MET A 227 -12.92 5.44 -7.91
CA MET A 227 -14.17 5.88 -7.31
C MET A 227 -15.09 4.69 -7.08
N ARG A 228 -15.78 4.65 -5.94
CA ARG A 228 -16.85 3.71 -5.62
C ARG A 228 -18.16 4.43 -5.35
N ILE A 229 -19.26 3.72 -5.59
CA ILE A 229 -20.62 4.12 -5.21
C ILE A 229 -21.15 3.01 -4.32
N THR A 230 -21.47 3.35 -3.08
CA THR A 230 -22.01 2.44 -2.06
C THR A 230 -23.31 3.01 -1.50
N SER A 231 -23.92 2.39 -0.48
CA SER A 231 -25.04 2.99 0.27
C SER A 231 -24.69 4.33 0.92
N GLN A 232 -23.40 4.56 1.24
CA GLN A 232 -22.91 5.83 1.78
C GLN A 232 -22.78 6.94 0.72
N GLY A 233 -22.93 6.60 -0.56
CA GLY A 233 -22.76 7.49 -1.69
C GLY A 233 -21.46 7.24 -2.45
N VAL A 234 -20.96 8.31 -3.07
CA VAL A 234 -19.70 8.33 -3.82
C VAL A 234 -18.54 8.51 -2.84
N GLN A 235 -17.53 7.68 -3.00
CA GLN A 235 -16.23 7.82 -2.35
C GLN A 235 -15.13 7.82 -3.41
N VAL A 236 -14.18 8.72 -3.29
CA VAL A 236 -13.02 8.86 -4.18
C VAL A 236 -11.77 8.43 -3.44
N PHE A 237 -10.94 7.63 -4.08
CA PHE A 237 -9.64 7.19 -3.56
C PHE A 237 -8.56 7.93 -4.35
N PRO A 238 -7.91 8.93 -3.75
CA PRO A 238 -6.86 9.70 -4.41
C PRO A 238 -5.73 8.79 -4.90
N ARG A 239 -5.29 9.00 -6.14
CA ARG A 239 -4.12 8.29 -6.66
C ARG A 239 -2.88 8.73 -5.92
N ILE A 240 -2.17 7.78 -5.31
CA ILE A 240 -0.96 8.09 -4.57
C ILE A 240 0.18 8.39 -5.55
N PRO A 241 0.94 9.49 -5.33
CA PRO A 241 2.13 9.79 -6.13
C PRO A 241 3.14 8.64 -6.10
N ALA A 242 3.81 8.40 -7.21
CA ALA A 242 4.84 7.36 -7.29
C ALA A 242 6.03 7.62 -6.34
N ASN A 243 6.27 8.87 -5.96
CA ASN A 243 7.31 9.28 -5.02
C ASN A 243 6.70 10.20 -3.96
N PRO A 244 6.09 9.64 -2.89
CA PRO A 244 5.71 10.47 -1.76
C PRO A 244 6.98 11.09 -1.15
N PRO A 245 6.91 12.32 -0.64
CA PRO A 245 8.06 12.97 -0.02
C PRO A 245 8.57 12.09 1.12
N ASN A 246 9.84 11.72 1.03
CA ASN A 246 10.47 10.83 1.99
C ASN A 246 10.66 11.59 3.31
N GLN A 247 9.77 11.38 4.28
CA GLN A 247 9.86 11.96 5.62
C GLN A 247 10.73 11.10 6.57
N ARG A 248 11.51 10.17 6.02
CA ARG A 248 12.37 9.32 6.84
C ARG A 248 13.43 10.18 7.54
N GLY A 249 13.24 10.41 8.84
CA GLY A 249 14.37 10.67 9.73
C GLY A 249 15.20 9.39 9.81
N ALA A 250 16.52 9.50 9.80
CA ALA A 250 17.40 8.36 10.02
C ALA A 250 17.11 7.78 11.43
N SER A 251 16.31 6.71 11.51
CA SER A 251 16.05 6.00 12.76
C SER A 251 17.09 4.91 12.91
N GLU A 252 17.79 4.88 14.01
CA GLU A 252 18.69 3.78 14.38
C GLU A 252 17.94 2.66 15.15
N ARG A 253 16.66 2.88 15.46
CA ARG A 253 15.84 1.92 16.21
C ARG A 253 15.59 0.67 15.37
N ARG A 254 15.79 -0.49 15.96
CA ARG A 254 15.48 -1.78 15.35
C ARG A 254 14.28 -2.42 16.01
N LEU A 255 13.45 -3.06 15.21
CA LEU A 255 12.27 -3.79 15.61
C LEU A 255 12.55 -5.28 15.52
N SER A 256 12.27 -5.99 16.62
CA SER A 256 12.43 -7.44 16.66
C SER A 256 11.44 -8.13 15.72
N THR A 257 11.90 -9.16 15.01
CA THR A 257 11.04 -10.08 14.24
C THR A 257 10.23 -11.01 15.15
N GLY A 258 10.56 -11.06 16.43
CA GLY A 258 10.02 -12.03 17.39
C GLY A 258 10.77 -13.37 17.39
N ILE A 259 11.85 -13.48 16.61
CA ILE A 259 12.68 -14.68 16.48
C ILE A 259 14.14 -14.26 16.75
N PRO A 260 14.66 -14.47 17.98
CA PRO A 260 15.96 -13.91 18.40
C PRO A 260 17.11 -14.25 17.48
N VAL A 261 17.20 -15.48 17.00
CA VAL A 261 18.27 -15.90 16.07
C VAL A 261 18.16 -15.20 14.71
N LEU A 262 16.93 -14.94 14.23
CA LEU A 262 16.72 -14.16 12.99
C LEU A 262 17.10 -12.70 13.22
N ASP A 263 16.78 -12.13 14.38
CA ASP A 263 17.20 -10.77 14.73
C ASP A 263 18.74 -10.66 14.76
N GLU A 264 19.46 -11.65 15.29
CA GLU A 264 20.93 -11.72 15.22
C GLU A 264 21.42 -11.76 13.77
N MET A 265 20.81 -12.59 12.90
CA MET A 265 21.14 -12.64 11.47
C MET A 265 20.93 -11.29 10.78
N MET A 266 20.02 -10.47 11.29
CA MET A 266 19.66 -9.14 10.79
C MET A 266 20.34 -8.00 11.57
N SER A 267 21.43 -8.27 12.30
CA SER A 267 22.14 -7.26 13.12
C SER A 267 21.26 -6.55 14.16
N GLY A 268 20.32 -7.27 14.75
CA GLY A 268 19.41 -6.81 15.82
C GLY A 268 17.98 -6.58 15.37
N GLY A 269 17.58 -7.02 14.17
CA GLY A 269 16.22 -6.90 13.66
C GLY A 269 16.04 -5.93 12.50
N ILE A 270 14.80 -5.58 12.18
CA ILE A 270 14.40 -4.71 11.07
C ILE A 270 14.59 -3.23 11.48
N LEU A 271 15.16 -2.41 10.63
CA LEU A 271 15.27 -0.96 10.91
C LEU A 271 13.87 -0.32 10.87
N ALA A 272 13.56 0.52 11.85
CA ALA A 272 12.25 1.16 11.92
C ALA A 272 11.96 2.02 10.68
N GLY A 273 10.80 1.80 10.07
CA GLY A 273 10.40 2.44 8.82
C GLY A 273 10.84 1.69 7.55
N ASP A 274 11.60 0.60 7.66
CA ASP A 274 11.97 -0.21 6.51
C ASP A 274 10.85 -1.14 6.08
N SER A 275 10.94 -1.55 4.81
CA SER A 275 10.07 -2.53 4.19
C SER A 275 10.79 -3.86 4.04
N LEU A 276 10.27 -4.91 4.69
CA LEU A 276 10.78 -6.27 4.60
C LEU A 276 9.85 -7.13 3.74
N VAL A 277 10.43 -7.95 2.89
CA VAL A 277 9.74 -9.02 2.17
C VAL A 277 10.28 -10.37 2.60
N LEU A 278 9.36 -11.25 3.04
CA LEU A 278 9.61 -12.68 3.23
C LEU A 278 9.05 -13.45 2.03
N ALA A 279 9.93 -13.97 1.20
CA ALA A 279 9.59 -14.70 -0.01
C ALA A 279 9.84 -16.22 0.17
N GLY A 280 8.89 -17.04 -0.26
CA GLY A 280 9.08 -18.50 -0.20
C GLY A 280 7.91 -19.29 -0.76
N PRO A 281 8.07 -20.59 -1.00
CA PRO A 281 7.03 -21.47 -1.51
C PRO A 281 5.88 -21.66 -0.52
N THR A 282 4.77 -22.20 -1.00
CA THR A 282 3.62 -22.59 -0.16
C THR A 282 4.06 -23.57 0.93
N GLY A 283 3.51 -23.42 2.14
CA GLY A 283 3.80 -24.32 3.27
C GLY A 283 5.09 -24.03 4.04
N CYS A 284 5.95 -23.09 3.60
CA CYS A 284 7.15 -22.70 4.35
C CYS A 284 6.86 -21.94 5.66
N GLY A 285 5.61 -21.52 5.90
CA GLY A 285 5.22 -20.85 7.16
C GLY A 285 5.33 -19.33 7.12
N LYS A 286 5.24 -18.70 5.96
CA LYS A 286 5.28 -17.24 5.80
C LYS A 286 4.36 -16.51 6.78
N THR A 287 3.09 -16.94 6.86
CA THR A 287 2.09 -16.41 7.81
C THR A 287 2.54 -16.57 9.26
N SER A 288 3.21 -17.69 9.62
CA SER A 288 3.70 -17.91 11.00
C SER A 288 4.78 -16.90 11.38
N PHE A 289 5.68 -16.57 10.45
CA PHE A 289 6.68 -15.50 10.66
C PHE A 289 6.00 -14.12 10.79
N ALA A 290 5.00 -13.83 9.97
CA ALA A 290 4.22 -12.59 10.06
C ALA A 290 3.48 -12.46 11.40
N ILE A 291 2.91 -13.56 11.93
CA ILE A 291 2.28 -13.62 13.24
C ILE A 291 3.31 -13.35 14.36
N GLN A 292 4.53 -13.92 14.27
CA GLN A 292 5.60 -13.67 15.24
C GLN A 292 6.03 -12.21 15.25
N PHE A 293 6.19 -11.60 14.08
CA PHE A 293 6.51 -10.17 13.97
C PHE A 293 5.44 -9.27 14.58
N ALA A 294 4.16 -9.55 14.30
CA ALA A 294 3.04 -8.84 14.89
C ALA A 294 2.99 -9.03 16.41
N SER A 295 3.17 -10.26 16.89
CA SER A 295 3.18 -10.60 18.32
C SER A 295 4.32 -9.91 19.08
N SER A 296 5.50 -9.80 18.45
CA SER A 296 6.64 -9.08 19.04
C SER A 296 6.31 -7.62 19.30
N GLY A 297 5.75 -6.92 18.30
CA GLY A 297 5.34 -5.53 18.47
C GLY A 297 4.30 -5.33 19.55
N LEU A 298 3.28 -6.19 19.59
CA LEU A 298 2.24 -6.13 20.63
C LEU A 298 2.80 -6.33 22.04
N ARG A 299 3.79 -7.22 22.21
CA ARG A 299 4.49 -7.43 23.50
C ARG A 299 5.32 -6.20 23.91
N GLU A 300 5.86 -5.46 22.95
CA GLU A 300 6.56 -4.21 23.16
C GLU A 300 5.62 -3.01 23.37
N GLY A 301 4.28 -3.24 23.38
CA GLY A 301 3.26 -2.20 23.56
C GLY A 301 2.92 -1.41 22.30
N GLU A 302 3.46 -1.79 21.15
CA GLU A 302 3.20 -1.17 19.87
C GLU A 302 1.78 -1.49 19.35
N SER A 303 1.31 -0.71 18.39
CA SER A 303 0.07 -1.00 17.66
C SER A 303 0.41 -1.58 16.29
N VAL A 304 -0.38 -2.58 15.85
CA VAL A 304 -0.13 -3.36 14.64
C VAL A 304 -1.37 -3.38 13.76
N VAL A 305 -1.18 -3.20 12.45
CA VAL A 305 -2.20 -3.42 11.42
C VAL A 305 -1.80 -4.63 10.58
N ILE A 306 -2.73 -5.57 10.38
CA ILE A 306 -2.55 -6.74 9.51
C ILE A 306 -3.55 -6.65 8.37
N ALA A 307 -3.09 -6.60 7.14
CA ALA A 307 -3.90 -6.67 5.94
C ALA A 307 -3.88 -8.09 5.38
N VAL A 308 -5.03 -8.75 5.32
CA VAL A 308 -5.22 -10.10 4.78
C VAL A 308 -6.17 -10.08 3.60
N PHE A 309 -5.91 -10.91 2.58
CA PHE A 309 -6.65 -10.95 1.33
C PHE A 309 -7.36 -12.29 1.10
N GLU A 310 -6.78 -13.38 1.55
CA GLU A 310 -7.22 -14.73 1.23
C GLU A 310 -8.12 -15.32 2.30
N GLU A 311 -7.91 -15.00 3.56
CA GLU A 311 -8.66 -15.59 4.66
C GLU A 311 -9.35 -14.54 5.56
N LYS A 312 -10.45 -14.93 6.17
CA LYS A 312 -11.19 -14.07 7.09
C LYS A 312 -10.41 -13.84 8.40
N PRO A 313 -10.62 -12.70 9.08
CA PRO A 313 -9.95 -12.39 10.34
C PRO A 313 -10.06 -13.47 11.41
N ASP A 314 -11.22 -14.10 11.55
CA ASP A 314 -11.44 -15.17 12.56
C ASP A 314 -10.55 -16.39 12.29
N ILE A 315 -10.33 -16.74 11.02
CA ILE A 315 -9.45 -17.84 10.62
C ILE A 315 -8.00 -17.48 10.93
N TYR A 316 -7.59 -16.24 10.64
CA TYR A 316 -6.26 -15.73 10.93
C TYR A 316 -5.98 -15.73 12.45
N LEU A 317 -6.95 -15.29 13.25
CA LEU A 317 -6.89 -15.34 14.71
C LEU A 317 -6.79 -16.77 15.25
N ALA A 318 -7.58 -17.69 14.70
CA ALA A 318 -7.51 -19.11 15.06
C ALA A 318 -6.14 -19.72 14.72
N ARG A 319 -5.58 -19.37 13.56
CA ARG A 319 -4.23 -19.79 13.15
C ARG A 319 -3.15 -19.25 14.10
N ALA A 320 -3.24 -17.99 14.52
CA ALA A 320 -2.29 -17.43 15.48
C ALA A 320 -2.26 -18.22 16.80
N ARG A 321 -3.40 -18.71 17.26
CA ARG A 321 -3.49 -19.55 18.46
C ARG A 321 -2.76 -20.88 18.34
N THR A 322 -2.69 -21.48 17.14
CA THR A 322 -1.95 -22.73 16.93
C THR A 322 -0.44 -22.57 17.13
N PHE A 323 0.06 -21.31 17.13
CA PHE A 323 1.43 -20.94 17.42
C PHE A 323 1.61 -20.30 18.80
N GLY A 324 0.64 -20.47 19.70
CA GLY A 324 0.69 -19.95 21.07
C GLY A 324 0.45 -18.44 21.18
N VAL A 325 -0.09 -17.79 20.12
CA VAL A 325 -0.34 -16.34 20.10
C VAL A 325 -1.84 -16.07 20.16
N ASP A 326 -2.30 -15.42 21.22
CA ASP A 326 -3.70 -14.97 21.33
C ASP A 326 -3.80 -13.46 21.07
N PHE A 327 -4.34 -13.12 19.91
CA PHE A 327 -4.55 -11.74 19.48
C PHE A 327 -5.86 -11.10 19.97
N HIS A 328 -6.78 -11.85 20.58
CA HIS A 328 -8.11 -11.34 20.96
C HIS A 328 -8.04 -10.19 21.95
N GLU A 329 -7.12 -10.27 22.90
CA GLU A 329 -6.93 -9.18 23.86
C GLU A 329 -6.40 -7.91 23.19
N ALA A 330 -5.45 -8.06 22.25
CA ALA A 330 -4.89 -6.94 21.49
C ALA A 330 -5.95 -6.26 20.60
N VAL A 331 -6.84 -7.06 19.98
CA VAL A 331 -7.98 -6.54 19.21
C VAL A 331 -8.93 -5.76 20.11
N ARG A 332 -9.31 -6.32 21.27
CA ARG A 332 -10.20 -5.64 22.23
C ARG A 332 -9.61 -4.34 22.78
N LYS A 333 -8.29 -4.30 22.99
CA LYS A 333 -7.57 -3.11 23.46
C LYS A 333 -7.32 -2.09 22.34
N GLY A 334 -7.74 -2.36 21.11
CA GLY A 334 -7.48 -1.50 19.95
C GLY A 334 -6.00 -1.41 19.56
N LYS A 335 -5.17 -2.37 19.96
CA LYS A 335 -3.75 -2.46 19.63
C LYS A 335 -3.47 -3.28 18.36
N LEU A 336 -4.42 -4.09 17.94
CA LEU A 336 -4.37 -4.88 16.72
C LEU A 336 -5.64 -4.65 15.91
N ARG A 337 -5.47 -4.34 14.61
CA ARG A 337 -6.56 -4.33 13.63
C ARG A 337 -6.21 -5.27 12.49
N ILE A 338 -7.12 -6.20 12.18
CA ILE A 338 -7.00 -7.08 11.02
C ILE A 338 -7.97 -6.56 9.97
N LEU A 339 -7.44 -6.10 8.85
CA LEU A 339 -8.19 -5.63 7.69
C LEU A 339 -8.39 -6.81 6.73
N TYR A 340 -9.64 -7.18 6.50
CA TYR A 340 -9.98 -8.16 5.47
C TYR A 340 -10.34 -7.42 4.18
N LEU A 341 -9.40 -7.41 3.25
CA LEU A 341 -9.52 -6.74 1.97
C LEU A 341 -9.98 -7.78 0.94
N ARG A 342 -11.29 -7.78 0.68
CA ARG A 342 -11.96 -8.84 -0.11
C ARG A 342 -11.36 -8.99 -1.51
N PRO A 343 -11.16 -10.23 -1.97
CA PRO A 343 -10.72 -10.49 -3.33
C PRO A 343 -11.77 -10.08 -4.37
N LEU A 344 -11.29 -9.70 -5.56
CA LEU A 344 -11.92 -9.60 -6.87
C LEU A 344 -12.34 -8.22 -7.41
N ASP A 345 -12.33 -7.12 -6.62
CA ASP A 345 -12.74 -5.80 -7.12
C ASP A 345 -11.94 -4.62 -6.56
N LEU A 346 -10.84 -4.88 -5.86
CA LEU A 346 -10.05 -3.83 -5.22
C LEU A 346 -9.20 -3.05 -6.24
N SER A 347 -8.98 -1.78 -5.94
CA SER A 347 -7.89 -1.00 -6.51
C SER A 347 -6.76 -0.83 -5.48
N VAL A 348 -5.57 -0.53 -5.97
CA VAL A 348 -4.42 -0.27 -5.09
C VAL A 348 -4.67 0.97 -4.22
N ASP A 349 -5.23 2.02 -4.81
CA ASP A 349 -5.51 3.27 -4.11
C ASP A 349 -6.52 3.07 -2.96
N GLU A 350 -7.52 2.21 -3.18
CA GLU A 350 -8.49 1.83 -2.15
C GLU A 350 -7.86 1.01 -1.03
N THR A 351 -7.10 -0.03 -1.39
CA THR A 351 -6.36 -0.84 -0.42
C THR A 351 -5.46 0.00 0.47
N LEU A 352 -4.73 0.94 -0.14
CA LEU A 352 -3.84 1.81 0.61
C LEU A 352 -4.60 2.82 1.47
N ALA A 353 -5.72 3.37 1.00
CA ALA A 353 -6.55 4.26 1.80
C ALA A 353 -7.06 3.57 3.07
N GLU A 354 -7.50 2.31 2.96
CA GLU A 354 -7.92 1.50 4.11
C GLU A 354 -6.80 1.23 5.11
N ILE A 355 -5.62 0.84 4.60
CA ILE A 355 -4.45 0.61 5.46
C ILE A 355 -4.01 1.92 6.13
N ARG A 356 -3.94 3.03 5.37
CA ARG A 356 -3.56 4.35 5.89
C ARG A 356 -4.49 4.80 7.02
N LEU A 357 -5.80 4.73 6.80
CA LEU A 357 -6.78 5.08 7.83
C LEU A 357 -6.59 4.24 9.11
N ALA A 358 -6.37 2.93 8.97
CA ALA A 358 -6.14 2.07 10.12
C ALA A 358 -4.82 2.42 10.85
N VAL A 359 -3.77 2.74 10.11
CA VAL A 359 -2.47 3.15 10.66
C VAL A 359 -2.60 4.47 11.43
N GLU A 360 -3.26 5.47 10.85
CA GLU A 360 -3.47 6.79 11.45
C GLU A 360 -4.34 6.69 12.71
N ASP A 361 -5.48 5.99 12.65
CA ASP A 361 -6.40 5.79 13.77
C ASP A 361 -5.72 5.14 14.98
N MET A 362 -4.94 4.10 14.72
CA MET A 362 -4.29 3.30 15.76
C MET A 362 -2.91 3.83 16.15
N LYS A 363 -2.36 4.78 15.38
CA LYS A 363 -0.95 5.21 15.46
C LYS A 363 -0.03 3.98 15.38
N ALA A 364 -0.33 3.09 14.41
CA ALA A 364 0.39 1.84 14.26
C ALA A 364 1.83 2.09 13.80
N THR A 365 2.76 1.30 14.32
CA THR A 365 4.19 1.34 13.95
C THR A 365 4.58 0.17 13.06
N ARG A 366 3.77 -0.90 13.06
CA ARG A 366 3.99 -2.10 12.25
C ARG A 366 2.78 -2.38 11.35
N VAL A 367 3.06 -2.70 10.10
CA VAL A 367 2.06 -3.16 9.12
C VAL A 367 2.48 -4.52 8.58
N VAL A 368 1.57 -5.48 8.61
CA VAL A 368 1.76 -6.79 7.96
C VAL A 368 0.87 -6.87 6.73
N ILE A 369 1.41 -7.31 5.60
CA ILE A 369 0.69 -7.60 4.36
C ILE A 369 0.82 -9.09 4.08
N ASP A 370 -0.25 -9.85 4.32
CA ASP A 370 -0.25 -11.31 4.15
C ASP A 370 -1.40 -11.75 3.22
N SER A 371 -1.15 -11.94 1.93
CA SER A 371 0.11 -11.88 1.19
C SER A 371 0.05 -10.86 0.03
N ILE A 372 1.23 -10.45 -0.50
CA ILE A 372 1.29 -9.67 -1.75
C ILE A 372 0.69 -10.48 -2.92
N SER A 373 0.88 -11.80 -2.95
CA SER A 373 0.27 -12.66 -3.97
C SER A 373 -1.27 -12.67 -3.86
N GLY A 374 -1.81 -12.71 -2.63
CA GLY A 374 -3.24 -12.55 -2.37
C GLY A 374 -3.75 -11.16 -2.78
N PHE A 375 -2.96 -10.12 -2.55
CA PHE A 375 -3.27 -8.77 -3.01
C PHE A 375 -3.38 -8.69 -4.54
N GLU A 376 -2.44 -9.28 -5.29
CA GLU A 376 -2.53 -9.35 -6.76
C GLU A 376 -3.82 -10.03 -7.22
N MET A 377 -4.18 -11.16 -6.60
CA MET A 377 -5.43 -11.87 -6.92
C MET A 377 -6.68 -11.06 -6.55
N ALA A 378 -6.61 -10.25 -5.51
CA ALA A 378 -7.69 -9.40 -5.04
C ALA A 378 -7.95 -8.19 -5.97
N LEU A 379 -6.98 -7.79 -6.79
CA LEU A 379 -7.13 -6.69 -7.71
C LEU A 379 -8.08 -7.04 -8.85
N ALA A 380 -8.90 -6.06 -9.24
CA ALA A 380 -9.67 -6.16 -10.48
C ALA A 380 -8.72 -6.37 -11.68
N PRO A 381 -9.15 -7.15 -12.70
CA PRO A 381 -8.29 -7.49 -13.84
C PRO A 381 -7.60 -6.30 -14.50
N THR A 382 -8.31 -5.18 -14.64
CA THR A 382 -7.80 -3.90 -15.19
C THR A 382 -6.59 -3.34 -14.43
N PHE A 383 -6.42 -3.70 -13.15
CA PHE A 383 -5.29 -3.22 -12.34
C PHE A 383 -4.12 -4.19 -12.27
N ARG A 384 -4.29 -5.44 -12.74
CA ARG A 384 -3.23 -6.45 -12.70
C ARG A 384 -2.11 -6.19 -13.70
N GLU A 385 -2.43 -5.55 -14.82
CA GLU A 385 -1.43 -5.20 -15.85
C GLU A 385 -0.36 -4.26 -15.28
N ASP A 386 -0.76 -3.35 -14.38
CA ASP A 386 0.13 -2.38 -13.74
C ASP A 386 0.49 -2.78 -12.29
N PHE A 387 0.39 -4.07 -11.93
CA PHE A 387 0.57 -4.53 -10.55
C PHE A 387 1.90 -4.10 -9.95
N ARG A 388 2.97 -4.16 -10.73
CA ARG A 388 4.31 -3.77 -10.30
C ARG A 388 4.42 -2.29 -9.92
N GLU A 389 3.87 -1.40 -10.75
CA GLU A 389 3.78 0.03 -10.43
C GLU A 389 2.93 0.26 -9.18
N SER A 390 1.85 -0.47 -9.10
CA SER A 390 0.90 -0.44 -7.99
C SER A 390 1.54 -0.83 -6.67
N LEU A 391 2.34 -1.89 -6.69
CA LEU A 391 3.09 -2.35 -5.52
C LEU A 391 4.18 -1.35 -5.11
N TYR A 392 4.86 -0.74 -6.09
CA TYR A 392 5.81 0.34 -5.84
C TYR A 392 5.16 1.50 -5.09
N ARG A 393 3.99 1.92 -5.54
CA ARG A 393 3.21 3.01 -4.92
C ARG A 393 2.76 2.64 -3.50
N LEU A 394 2.27 1.42 -3.30
CA LEU A 394 1.85 0.91 -1.99
C LEU A 394 3.01 0.93 -0.98
N ILE A 395 4.14 0.30 -1.31
CA ILE A 395 5.29 0.23 -0.43
C ILE A 395 5.87 1.62 -0.17
N GLY A 396 6.00 2.47 -1.21
CA GLY A 396 6.49 3.83 -1.08
C GLY A 396 5.62 4.69 -0.16
N ALA A 397 4.31 4.55 -0.25
CA ALA A 397 3.38 5.30 0.60
C ALA A 397 3.40 4.83 2.06
N LEU A 398 3.46 3.52 2.32
CA LEU A 398 3.60 2.97 3.67
C LEU A 398 4.92 3.42 4.31
N SER A 399 6.00 3.40 3.52
CA SER A 399 7.29 3.92 3.95
C SER A 399 7.25 5.42 4.30
N ALA A 400 6.49 6.23 3.55
CA ALA A 400 6.30 7.66 3.84
C ALA A 400 5.52 7.92 5.13
N LEU A 401 4.64 6.99 5.53
CA LEU A 401 3.97 7.03 6.84
C LEU A 401 4.92 6.70 8.01
N GLY A 402 6.16 6.28 7.74
CA GLY A 402 7.14 5.92 8.75
C GLY A 402 6.86 4.60 9.46
N VAL A 403 5.97 3.75 8.92
CA VAL A 403 5.66 2.43 9.48
C VAL A 403 6.61 1.38 8.94
N THR A 404 6.96 0.40 9.79
CA THR A 404 7.73 -0.77 9.36
C THR A 404 6.78 -1.79 8.73
N THR A 405 7.04 -2.16 7.49
CA THR A 405 6.17 -3.04 6.72
C THR A 405 6.79 -4.43 6.59
N TYR A 406 6.02 -5.45 6.95
CA TYR A 406 6.38 -6.87 6.78
C TYR A 406 5.44 -7.51 5.77
N SER A 407 5.95 -7.87 4.61
CA SER A 407 5.14 -8.43 3.52
C SER A 407 5.54 -9.87 3.23
N THR A 408 4.56 -10.74 3.02
CA THR A 408 4.80 -12.12 2.57
C THR A 408 4.53 -12.25 1.07
N VAL A 409 5.34 -13.04 0.39
CA VAL A 409 5.22 -13.30 -1.05
C VAL A 409 5.35 -14.78 -1.32
N GLU A 410 4.44 -15.32 -2.12
CA GLU A 410 4.59 -16.67 -2.64
C GLU A 410 5.49 -16.68 -3.88
N VAL A 411 6.46 -17.56 -3.88
CA VAL A 411 7.38 -17.75 -5.00
C VAL A 411 7.29 -19.20 -5.41
N LEU A 412 7.11 -19.45 -6.70
CA LEU A 412 7.24 -20.80 -7.25
C LEU A 412 8.69 -21.26 -7.08
N ASP A 413 8.86 -22.49 -6.61
CA ASP A 413 10.18 -23.09 -6.41
C ASP A 413 10.81 -23.35 -7.79
N SER A 414 11.41 -22.34 -8.40
CA SER A 414 12.15 -22.47 -9.63
C SER A 414 13.57 -22.91 -9.30
N ARG A 415 14.05 -23.95 -9.98
CA ARG A 415 15.44 -24.44 -9.87
C ARG A 415 16.47 -23.42 -10.35
N ASP A 416 16.03 -22.35 -11.00
CA ASP A 416 16.90 -21.26 -11.43
C ASP A 416 17.24 -20.35 -10.26
N ALA A 417 18.51 -20.35 -9.92
CA ALA A 417 19.10 -19.61 -8.83
C ALA A 417 18.66 -18.16 -8.83
N LEU A 418 18.10 -17.69 -7.71
CA LEU A 418 17.97 -16.29 -7.35
C LEU A 418 17.03 -15.39 -8.18
N GLN A 419 16.11 -15.90 -8.98
CA GLN A 419 14.94 -15.11 -9.33
C GLN A 419 14.04 -14.96 -8.08
N ILE A 420 14.46 -14.06 -7.19
CA ILE A 420 13.94 -13.90 -5.83
C ILE A 420 12.46 -13.52 -5.83
N THR A 421 11.96 -12.94 -6.92
CA THR A 421 10.52 -12.68 -7.09
C THR A 421 10.18 -12.56 -8.58
N GLY A 422 9.12 -13.21 -9.03
CA GLY A 422 8.55 -13.00 -10.38
C GLY A 422 8.16 -11.54 -10.66
N TYR A 423 8.04 -10.72 -9.62
CA TYR A 423 7.64 -9.31 -9.68
C TYR A 423 8.81 -8.32 -9.66
N GLN A 424 10.07 -8.78 -9.64
CA GLN A 424 11.26 -7.93 -9.48
C GLN A 424 11.15 -6.95 -8.28
N ILE A 425 10.59 -7.41 -7.17
CA ILE A 425 10.34 -6.61 -5.94
C ILE A 425 11.66 -6.22 -5.24
N SER A 426 12.76 -6.84 -5.60
CA SER A 426 14.06 -6.66 -4.93
C SER A 426 14.58 -5.22 -4.87
N PHE A 427 14.16 -4.35 -5.78
CA PHE A 427 14.53 -2.93 -5.72
C PHE A 427 13.53 -2.07 -4.95
N LEU A 428 12.34 -2.59 -4.64
CA LEU A 428 11.26 -1.86 -3.95
C LEU A 428 11.37 -1.95 -2.44
N THR A 429 12.02 -3.01 -1.92
CA THR A 429 12.09 -3.31 -0.49
C THR A 429 13.50 -3.06 0.05
N ASP A 430 13.58 -2.71 1.33
CA ASP A 430 14.84 -2.47 2.02
C ASP A 430 15.48 -3.80 2.41
N ASP A 431 14.68 -4.73 2.97
CA ASP A 431 15.11 -6.03 3.47
C ASP A 431 14.43 -7.18 2.74
N ILE A 432 15.18 -8.27 2.50
CA ILE A 432 14.68 -9.47 1.85
C ILE A 432 15.15 -10.72 2.59
N ILE A 433 14.21 -11.55 2.99
CA ILE A 433 14.43 -12.89 3.51
C ILE A 433 13.83 -13.88 2.52
N ILE A 434 14.57 -14.93 2.21
CA ILE A 434 14.08 -16.04 1.36
C ILE A 434 13.90 -17.29 2.20
N GLN A 435 12.83 -18.02 1.92
CA GLN A 435 12.56 -19.35 2.45
C GLN A 435 12.60 -20.37 1.31
N ARG A 436 13.12 -21.56 1.59
CA ARG A 436 13.17 -22.67 0.63
C ARG A 436 12.94 -24.01 1.33
N TYR A 437 12.48 -24.98 0.54
CA TYR A 437 12.63 -26.37 0.91
C TYR A 437 13.99 -26.87 0.41
N VAL A 438 14.69 -27.62 1.27
CA VAL A 438 15.97 -28.23 0.96
C VAL A 438 15.91 -29.71 1.35
N GLU A 439 16.40 -30.58 0.49
CA GLU A 439 16.54 -32.00 0.79
C GLU A 439 17.90 -32.24 1.46
N VAL A 440 17.89 -32.61 2.71
CA VAL A 440 19.09 -32.91 3.49
C VAL A 440 18.97 -34.33 4.05
N GLU A 441 19.87 -35.21 3.67
CA GLU A 441 19.92 -36.62 4.13
C GLU A 441 18.57 -37.37 3.91
N GLY A 442 17.89 -37.08 2.78
CA GLY A 442 16.62 -37.71 2.42
C GLY A 442 15.38 -37.10 3.15
N GLU A 443 15.58 -36.06 3.92
CA GLU A 443 14.49 -35.32 4.58
C GLU A 443 14.27 -33.96 3.94
N LEU A 444 13.01 -33.59 3.72
CA LEU A 444 12.63 -32.26 3.27
C LEU A 444 12.61 -31.29 4.46
N ARG A 445 13.61 -30.42 4.53
CA ARG A 445 13.73 -29.40 5.59
C ARG A 445 13.40 -28.02 5.07
N LYS A 446 12.94 -27.14 5.95
CA LYS A 446 12.73 -25.72 5.67
C LYS A 446 14.00 -24.96 6.01
N ALA A 447 14.47 -24.12 5.09
CA ALA A 447 15.63 -23.27 5.30
C ALA A 447 15.30 -21.82 4.93
N LEU A 448 15.98 -20.86 5.56
CA LEU A 448 15.91 -19.45 5.23
C LEU A 448 17.30 -18.80 5.19
N ALA A 449 17.40 -17.69 4.45
CA ALA A 449 18.54 -16.80 4.45
C ALA A 449 18.11 -15.35 4.33
N VAL A 450 18.89 -14.44 4.91
CA VAL A 450 18.77 -13.00 4.70
C VAL A 450 19.57 -12.66 3.45
N VAL A 451 18.92 -12.15 2.41
CA VAL A 451 19.56 -11.90 1.09
C VAL A 451 19.97 -10.46 0.94
N LYS A 452 19.18 -9.56 1.54
CA LYS A 452 19.40 -8.12 1.43
C LYS A 452 19.00 -7.42 2.72
N MET A 453 19.82 -6.46 3.15
CA MET A 453 19.47 -5.44 4.12
C MET A 453 20.10 -4.11 3.68
N ARG A 454 19.26 -3.10 3.51
CA ARG A 454 19.74 -1.78 3.11
C ARG A 454 20.38 -1.06 4.30
N GLY A 455 21.65 -0.68 4.15
CA GLY A 455 22.36 0.08 5.18
C GLY A 455 22.80 -0.72 6.42
N SER A 456 22.65 -2.06 6.41
CA SER A 456 23.04 -2.92 7.52
C SER A 456 23.80 -4.16 7.05
N LYS A 457 24.73 -4.64 7.90
CA LYS A 457 25.32 -5.97 7.70
C LYS A 457 24.29 -7.04 8.07
N HIS A 458 24.36 -8.20 7.43
CA HIS A 458 23.54 -9.36 7.75
C HIS A 458 24.30 -10.67 7.54
N SER A 459 23.81 -11.73 8.15
CA SER A 459 24.33 -13.08 7.91
C SER A 459 23.96 -13.54 6.50
N GLN A 460 24.89 -14.15 5.79
CA GLN A 460 24.67 -14.75 4.46
C GLN A 460 24.42 -16.26 4.54
N GLU A 461 24.28 -16.81 5.74
CA GLU A 461 24.13 -18.24 5.97
C GLU A 461 22.68 -18.70 5.76
N PHE A 462 22.52 -19.89 5.17
CA PHE A 462 21.26 -20.62 5.24
C PHE A 462 21.13 -21.32 6.59
N ARG A 463 19.98 -21.11 7.25
CA ARG A 463 19.61 -21.82 8.49
C ARG A 463 18.33 -22.60 8.30
N THR A 464 18.29 -23.80 8.85
CA THR A 464 17.07 -24.59 8.94
C THR A 464 16.19 -24.09 10.09
N TYR A 465 14.89 -24.34 10.00
CA TYR A 465 13.93 -23.96 11.04
C TYR A 465 12.72 -24.91 11.06
N ASP A 466 12.12 -25.03 12.23
CA ASP A 466 10.88 -25.75 12.45
C ASP A 466 9.77 -24.79 12.86
N ILE A 467 8.54 -25.14 12.48
CA ILE A 467 7.33 -24.48 12.92
C ILE A 467 6.74 -25.33 14.04
N THR A 468 6.69 -24.79 15.25
CA THR A 468 6.24 -25.49 16.44
C THR A 468 4.95 -24.88 17.01
N ALA A 469 4.33 -25.53 17.96
CA ALA A 469 3.18 -24.98 18.67
C ALA A 469 3.51 -23.70 19.48
N THR A 470 4.79 -23.41 19.72
CA THR A 470 5.24 -22.21 20.45
C THR A 470 5.89 -21.16 19.53
N GLY A 471 5.82 -21.34 18.21
CA GLY A 471 6.38 -20.43 17.22
C GLY A 471 7.47 -21.04 16.35
N ILE A 472 8.32 -20.19 15.81
CA ILE A 472 9.42 -20.58 14.92
C ILE A 472 10.67 -20.88 15.74
N LEU A 473 11.22 -22.07 15.53
CA LEU A 473 12.47 -22.51 16.14
C LEU A 473 13.56 -22.57 15.09
N MET A 474 14.51 -21.65 15.15
CA MET A 474 15.68 -21.67 14.28
C MET A 474 16.64 -22.80 14.71
N ARG A 475 17.18 -23.49 13.70
CA ARG A 475 18.06 -24.64 13.86
C ARG A 475 19.47 -24.32 13.39
N GLU A 476 20.20 -25.34 13.00
CA GLU A 476 21.59 -25.30 12.56
C GLU A 476 21.79 -24.60 11.20
N THR A 477 23.00 -24.15 10.96
CA THR A 477 23.41 -23.60 9.66
C THR A 477 23.76 -24.73 8.70
N LEU A 478 23.50 -24.53 7.42
CA LEU A 478 23.83 -25.47 6.34
C LEU A 478 25.21 -25.19 5.73
N ARG A 479 26.24 -24.96 6.56
CA ARG A 479 27.60 -24.59 6.09
C ARG A 479 28.31 -25.70 5.32
N ASP A 480 27.99 -26.96 5.65
CA ASP A 480 28.65 -28.13 5.05
C ASP A 480 27.98 -28.56 3.72
N PHE A 481 27.10 -27.74 3.17
CA PHE A 481 26.37 -28.07 1.95
C PHE A 481 26.55 -27.01 0.87
N ASP A 482 26.89 -27.46 -0.35
CA ASP A 482 26.85 -26.65 -1.57
C ASP A 482 25.53 -26.88 -2.33
N GLY A 483 25.17 -25.96 -3.23
CA GLY A 483 24.01 -26.14 -4.08
C GLY A 483 22.65 -25.89 -3.36
N ILE A 484 22.64 -25.31 -2.16
CA ILE A 484 21.39 -24.97 -1.45
C ILE A 484 20.49 -24.08 -2.31
N THR A 485 21.08 -23.20 -3.09
CA THR A 485 20.36 -22.28 -3.98
C THR A 485 19.69 -22.97 -5.17
N THR A 486 20.16 -24.17 -5.55
CA THR A 486 19.60 -24.97 -6.64
C THR A 486 18.55 -25.98 -6.17
N GLY A 487 18.30 -26.07 -4.85
CA GLY A 487 17.35 -27.00 -4.24
C GLY A 487 17.90 -28.44 -4.10
N VAL A 488 19.13 -28.70 -4.54
CA VAL A 488 19.80 -29.98 -4.40
C VAL A 488 21.13 -29.80 -3.66
N PRO A 489 21.06 -29.64 -2.31
CA PRO A 489 22.28 -29.49 -1.53
C PRO A 489 23.12 -30.76 -1.58
N THR A 490 24.36 -30.63 -2.01
CA THR A 490 25.37 -31.66 -1.94
C THR A 490 26.25 -31.39 -0.72
N ARG A 491 26.38 -32.38 0.14
CA ARG A 491 27.31 -32.28 1.26
C ARG A 491 28.73 -32.15 0.71
N GLN A 492 29.44 -31.10 1.08
CA GLN A 492 30.85 -31.01 0.79
C GLN A 492 31.52 -32.25 1.38
N PRO A 493 32.26 -33.04 0.59
CA PRO A 493 33.08 -34.06 1.19
C PRO A 493 33.98 -33.36 2.20
N ARG A 494 33.89 -33.74 3.48
CA ARG A 494 34.92 -33.33 4.43
C ARG A 494 36.22 -33.76 3.81
N VAL A 495 36.96 -32.83 3.21
CA VAL A 495 38.32 -33.08 2.79
C VAL A 495 39.03 -33.43 4.09
N PRO A 496 39.49 -34.66 4.29
CA PRO A 496 40.30 -34.99 5.45
C PRO A 496 41.40 -33.94 5.44
N LEU A 497 41.60 -33.24 6.55
CA LEU A 497 42.73 -32.32 6.69
C LEU A 497 44.00 -33.13 6.35
N GLN A 498 44.40 -33.10 5.07
CA GLN A 498 45.66 -33.66 4.67
C GLN A 498 46.73 -32.70 5.17
N TYR A 499 47.15 -32.93 6.42
CA TYR A 499 48.29 -32.24 6.97
C TYR A 499 49.55 -32.76 6.26
N PRO A 500 50.18 -31.94 5.41
CA PRO A 500 51.38 -32.42 4.71
C PRO A 500 52.47 -32.75 5.74
N ALA A 501 53.00 -33.93 5.68
CA ALA A 501 54.09 -34.47 6.51
C ALA A 501 53.75 -34.84 7.97
N ILE A 502 52.49 -35.05 8.34
CA ILE A 502 52.09 -35.58 9.65
C ILE A 502 51.44 -36.96 9.54
N THR A 503 51.62 -37.81 10.54
CA THR A 503 51.04 -39.14 10.62
C THR A 503 49.54 -39.08 11.00
N GLU A 504 48.79 -40.16 10.80
CA GLU A 504 47.38 -40.26 11.22
C GLU A 504 47.20 -39.98 12.71
N GLN A 505 48.11 -40.37 13.56
CA GLN A 505 48.08 -40.12 14.99
C GLN A 505 48.29 -38.64 15.30
N GLU A 506 49.21 -37.99 14.60
CA GLU A 506 49.46 -36.55 14.71
C GLU A 506 48.27 -35.73 14.23
N ALA A 507 47.68 -36.16 13.11
CA ALA A 507 46.45 -35.53 12.58
C ALA A 507 45.29 -35.63 13.56
N LEU A 508 45.07 -36.77 14.18
CA LEU A 508 44.04 -36.99 15.21
C LEU A 508 44.24 -36.05 16.42
N VAL A 509 45.48 -35.95 16.92
CA VAL A 509 45.80 -35.06 18.03
C VAL A 509 45.54 -33.58 17.69
N LEU A 510 45.98 -33.17 16.49
CA LEU A 510 45.80 -31.78 16.03
C LEU A 510 44.34 -31.46 15.82
N GLU A 511 43.54 -32.37 15.27
CA GLU A 511 42.08 -32.19 15.09
C GLU A 511 41.38 -31.89 16.42
N PHE A 512 41.68 -32.65 17.48
CA PHE A 512 41.07 -32.40 18.79
C PHE A 512 41.49 -31.03 19.35
N ILE A 513 42.74 -30.62 19.20
CA ILE A 513 43.23 -29.33 19.67
C ILE A 513 42.60 -28.17 18.87
N VAL A 514 42.45 -28.30 17.56
CA VAL A 514 41.82 -27.30 16.71
C VAL A 514 40.33 -27.17 17.03
N ARG A 515 39.64 -28.28 17.21
CA ARG A 515 38.19 -28.36 17.43
C ARG A 515 37.77 -27.89 18.81
N LEU A 516 38.51 -28.22 19.84
CA LEU A 516 38.14 -27.98 21.26
C LEU A 516 38.94 -26.84 21.89
N GLY A 517 39.89 -26.25 21.16
CA GLY A 517 40.72 -25.13 21.63
C GLY A 517 41.92 -25.57 22.44
N SER A 518 42.13 -25.01 23.61
CA SER A 518 43.31 -25.32 24.48
C SER A 518 43.02 -26.52 25.38
N LEU A 519 43.75 -27.61 25.20
CA LEU A 519 43.56 -28.87 25.93
C LEU A 519 44.77 -29.30 26.76
N PRO A 520 44.58 -29.82 27.99
CA PRO A 520 45.66 -30.42 28.79
C PRO A 520 45.98 -31.83 28.30
N LEU A 521 47.19 -32.32 28.58
CA LEU A 521 47.67 -33.63 28.16
C LEU A 521 46.74 -34.79 28.60
N ALA A 522 46.22 -34.71 29.82
CA ALA A 522 45.31 -35.72 30.37
C ALA A 522 44.03 -35.86 29.54
N GLU A 523 43.42 -34.76 29.14
CA GLU A 523 42.20 -34.72 28.31
C GLU A 523 42.46 -35.16 26.85
N LEU A 524 43.60 -34.79 26.30
CA LEU A 524 44.03 -35.29 24.98
C LEU A 524 44.20 -36.81 24.98
N LYS A 525 44.79 -37.38 26.05
CA LYS A 525 44.93 -38.82 26.20
C LYS A 525 43.58 -39.56 26.21
N GLU A 526 42.64 -39.02 26.99
CA GLU A 526 41.28 -39.59 27.11
C GLU A 526 40.54 -39.53 25.78
N ARG A 527 40.62 -38.42 25.07
CA ARG A 527 39.87 -38.22 23.81
C ARG A 527 40.45 -38.90 22.60
N THR A 528 41.78 -38.97 22.49
CA THR A 528 42.45 -39.61 21.35
C THR A 528 42.54 -41.13 21.50
N GLY A 529 42.45 -41.65 22.71
CA GLY A 529 42.65 -43.07 23.02
C GLY A 529 44.09 -43.57 22.73
N LEU A 530 45.01 -42.65 22.48
CA LEU A 530 46.42 -43.01 22.18
C LEU A 530 47.16 -43.45 23.44
N GLN A 531 48.10 -44.39 23.27
CA GLN A 531 49.03 -44.71 24.37
C GLN A 531 49.91 -43.51 24.72
N PRO A 532 50.36 -43.36 25.99
CA PRO A 532 51.10 -42.19 26.43
C PRO A 532 52.32 -41.83 25.58
N ASP A 533 53.12 -42.81 25.24
CA ASP A 533 54.35 -42.64 24.42
C ASP A 533 54.03 -42.15 23.00
N ALA A 534 52.94 -42.68 22.39
CA ALA A 534 52.49 -42.26 21.06
C ALA A 534 51.96 -40.84 21.06
N LEU A 535 51.18 -40.46 22.08
CA LEU A 535 50.64 -39.11 22.24
C LEU A 535 51.77 -38.07 22.47
N GLU A 536 52.75 -38.38 23.34
CA GLU A 536 53.92 -37.51 23.56
C GLU A 536 54.75 -37.33 22.29
N THR A 537 54.98 -38.41 21.53
CA THR A 537 55.70 -38.36 20.26
C THR A 537 54.97 -37.46 19.25
N ALA A 538 53.66 -37.66 19.10
CA ALA A 538 52.84 -36.86 18.21
C ALA A 538 52.83 -35.37 18.59
N LEU A 539 52.66 -35.04 19.90
CA LEU A 539 52.70 -33.65 20.40
C LEU A 539 54.05 -33.01 20.20
N LYS A 540 55.15 -33.75 20.43
CA LYS A 540 56.53 -33.25 20.25
C LYS A 540 56.77 -32.88 18.78
N ARG A 541 56.29 -33.69 17.84
CA ARG A 541 56.43 -33.42 16.41
C ARG A 541 55.53 -32.26 15.95
N LEU A 542 54.27 -32.18 16.41
CA LEU A 542 53.38 -31.06 16.14
C LEU A 542 53.90 -29.72 16.68
N LEU A 543 54.60 -29.73 17.81
CA LEU A 543 55.34 -28.60 18.33
C LEU A 543 56.52 -28.21 17.45
N GLN A 544 57.31 -29.19 16.95
CA GLN A 544 58.43 -28.96 16.03
C GLN A 544 57.98 -28.40 14.67
N LEU A 545 56.81 -28.81 14.20
CA LEU A 545 56.20 -28.31 12.97
C LEU A 545 55.42 -27.01 13.14
N ASP A 546 55.40 -26.44 14.32
CA ASP A 546 54.73 -25.20 14.66
C ASP A 546 53.19 -25.21 14.46
N TYR A 547 52.60 -26.41 14.45
CA TYR A 547 51.14 -26.60 14.35
C TYR A 547 50.48 -26.41 15.74
N VAL A 548 51.17 -26.65 16.80
CA VAL A 548 50.70 -26.57 18.17
C VAL A 548 51.70 -25.74 18.99
N SER A 549 51.23 -24.90 19.87
CA SER A 549 51.99 -24.21 20.92
C SER A 549 51.64 -24.79 22.27
N ARG A 550 52.59 -24.76 23.21
CA ARG A 550 52.40 -25.20 24.61
C ARG A 550 52.38 -23.98 25.54
N ASP A 551 51.30 -23.87 26.30
CA ASP A 551 51.18 -22.85 27.34
C ASP A 551 50.94 -23.55 28.69
N GLY A 552 52.03 -23.63 29.46
CA GLY A 552 52.05 -24.39 30.73
C GLY A 552 51.77 -25.88 30.51
N SER A 553 50.67 -26.39 31.06
CA SER A 553 50.19 -27.78 30.91
C SER A 553 49.23 -27.99 29.76
N ARG A 554 48.93 -26.97 28.96
CA ARG A 554 47.92 -27.02 27.89
C ARG A 554 48.56 -26.84 26.52
N TYR A 555 47.93 -27.50 25.50
CA TYR A 555 48.35 -27.42 24.11
C TYR A 555 47.27 -26.66 23.33
N ARG A 556 47.70 -25.74 22.45
CA ARG A 556 46.82 -24.86 21.66
C ARG A 556 47.27 -24.84 20.21
N ALA A 557 46.32 -24.83 19.28
CA ALA A 557 46.59 -24.68 17.87
C ALA A 557 47.13 -23.28 17.54
N VAL A 558 48.17 -23.19 16.70
CA VAL A 558 48.75 -21.91 16.24
C VAL A 558 47.89 -21.34 15.11
N ALA A 559 47.95 -19.99 14.89
CA ALA A 559 47.04 -19.27 14.01
C ALA A 559 46.97 -19.83 12.56
N HIS A 560 48.12 -20.18 11.97
CA HIS A 560 48.14 -20.75 10.62
C HIS A 560 47.56 -22.18 10.53
N SER A 561 47.44 -22.91 11.64
CA SER A 561 46.70 -24.17 11.69
C SER A 561 45.20 -24.00 11.90
N ARG A 562 44.74 -22.76 12.14
CA ARG A 562 43.32 -22.40 12.22
C ARG A 562 42.71 -22.02 10.87
N ASP A 563 43.53 -21.60 9.91
CA ASP A 563 43.14 -21.29 8.53
C ASP A 563 42.93 -22.57 7.66
N LEU A 564 43.14 -23.72 8.27
CA LEU A 564 42.87 -25.06 7.71
C LEU A 564 41.43 -25.54 8.05
N ARG A 565 40.48 -24.59 8.29
CA ARG A 565 39.05 -24.88 8.42
C ARG A 565 38.31 -24.73 7.14
#